data_e4a253e900b851c64686e1658df9c0d0
#
_entry.id   e4a253e900b851c64686e1658df9c0d0
#
_cell.length_a   1.000
_cell.length_b   1.000
_cell.length_c   1.000
_cell.angle_alpha   90.00
_cell.angle_beta   90.00
_cell.angle_gamma   90.00
#
_symmetry.space_group_name_H-M   'P 1'
#
loop_
_entity.id
_entity.type
_entity.pdbx_description
1 polymer ?
#
loop_
_entity_poly.entity_id
_entity_poly.type
_entity_poly.pdbx_seq_one_letter_code
_entity_poly.pdbx_strand_id
1 'polypeptide(L)'
;MALKKSVPARYVLVLFIFLTSMVLKSQRAMMNVAILSMVNHSAIFIMQNETHSDECPGGNEENVTYTYMEGTHVWTQSTQGIILGSYFYGYVFAQVVGGYVTFLLGPKNVFIATALISSIFVLLTPTTTNYGVAIVSLVQTIIGLSQGLFYPASYTILARWSPVNEKSRFVSICASGNQVGSITGMIVTGYLCQYGFAGGWPSSFYVFGTYGIFISLLLWFVVYERPQEHPRISSTELMHLEENVSNLSSRETKLRIPWKKILLSRVLWVIAVTKICWGCGFYTLLAKLPSYLKIMLHFPIQQNGLINALVYFSDAITIFLSGFIADFIRKRQYFSLTNTRKILESIGMFGPAFCILSVPFLGCDSTKAIISLTLAMGCFGFCTSGDAAIVFDLAPDFAGVLYGITSGLASIPGFITPYIAGLILDKNQGSLLQWSYVFYMGSSFYFVGGIVFIVGASAELQSWAIQSPNKDEKN
;
A
#
# COMPACT_ATOMS: atom_id res chain seq x y z
N MET A 1 -30.57 4.07 38.12
CA MET A 1 -29.19 4.55 37.89
C MET A 1 -28.74 3.99 36.53
N ALA A 2 -28.83 4.79 35.48
CA ALA A 2 -28.56 4.31 34.09
C ALA A 2 -27.06 4.05 33.98
N LEU A 3 -26.71 2.78 33.79
CA LEU A 3 -25.35 2.40 33.44
C LEU A 3 -24.94 3.12 32.13
N LYS A 4 -24.07 4.11 32.23
CA LYS A 4 -23.38 4.66 31.07
C LYS A 4 -22.76 3.49 30.33
N LYS A 5 -23.32 3.12 29.16
CA LYS A 5 -22.73 2.13 28.27
C LYS A 5 -21.35 2.66 27.86
N SER A 6 -20.31 2.27 28.56
CA SER A 6 -18.93 2.56 28.13
C SER A 6 -18.69 1.83 26.83
N VAL A 7 -18.08 2.50 25.86
CA VAL A 7 -17.69 1.86 24.60
C VAL A 7 -16.76 0.68 24.93
N PRO A 8 -17.02 -0.53 24.42
CA PRO A 8 -16.17 -1.67 24.69
C PRO A 8 -14.71 -1.40 24.27
N ALA A 9 -13.76 -1.85 25.09
CA ALA A 9 -12.33 -1.58 24.91
C ALA A 9 -11.79 -2.10 23.55
N ARG A 10 -12.34 -3.22 23.06
CA ARG A 10 -11.97 -3.79 21.74
C ARG A 10 -12.26 -2.85 20.57
N TYR A 11 -13.36 -2.07 20.60
CA TYR A 11 -13.66 -1.11 19.53
C TYR A 11 -12.74 0.11 19.58
N VAL A 12 -12.34 0.54 20.79
CA VAL A 12 -11.35 1.61 20.96
C VAL A 12 -10.01 1.16 20.38
N LEU A 13 -9.59 -0.06 20.66
CA LEU A 13 -8.36 -0.63 20.08
C LEU A 13 -8.42 -0.66 18.54
N VAL A 14 -9.52 -1.15 17.96
CA VAL A 14 -9.70 -1.20 16.50
C VAL A 14 -9.64 0.19 15.88
N LEU A 15 -10.25 1.19 16.52
CA LEU A 15 -10.17 2.59 16.09
C LEU A 15 -8.71 3.09 16.08
N PHE A 16 -7.93 2.79 17.12
CA PHE A 16 -6.53 3.22 17.18
C PHE A 16 -5.65 2.49 16.17
N ILE A 17 -5.89 1.22 15.88
CA ILE A 17 -5.20 0.51 14.79
C ILE A 17 -5.57 1.13 13.44
N PHE A 18 -6.83 1.48 13.21
CA PHE A 18 -7.29 2.21 12.03
C PHE A 18 -6.59 3.57 11.88
N LEU A 19 -6.56 4.38 12.94
CA LEU A 19 -5.89 5.69 12.93
C LEU A 19 -4.39 5.56 12.66
N THR A 20 -3.74 4.55 13.23
CA THR A 20 -2.32 4.29 13.00
C THR A 20 -2.05 3.88 11.55
N SER A 21 -2.86 2.96 10.99
CA SER A 21 -2.73 2.59 9.57
C SER A 21 -2.96 3.80 8.65
N MET A 22 -3.94 4.65 8.98
CA MET A 22 -4.20 5.89 8.26
C MET A 22 -2.97 6.81 8.26
N VAL A 23 -2.36 7.06 9.43
CA VAL A 23 -1.18 7.91 9.56
C VAL A 23 0.01 7.37 8.76
N LEU A 24 0.34 6.09 8.94
CA LEU A 24 1.49 5.48 8.25
C LEU A 24 1.32 5.50 6.72
N LYS A 25 0.12 5.27 6.23
CA LYS A 25 -0.16 5.36 4.79
C LYS A 25 -0.20 6.80 4.28
N SER A 26 -0.67 7.76 5.07
CA SER A 26 -0.57 9.19 4.74
C SER A 26 0.88 9.61 4.59
N GLN A 27 1.76 9.22 5.53
CA GLN A 27 3.19 9.50 5.47
C GLN A 27 3.86 8.94 4.22
N ARG A 28 3.43 7.74 3.77
CA ARG A 28 3.93 7.13 2.54
C ARG A 28 3.41 7.84 1.30
N ALA A 29 2.10 8.10 1.23
CA ALA A 29 1.47 8.75 0.08
C ALA A 29 1.95 10.21 -0.10
N MET A 30 2.16 10.91 1.01
CA MET A 30 2.70 12.26 1.07
C MET A 30 3.99 12.38 0.25
N MET A 31 4.95 11.45 0.43
CA MET A 31 6.25 11.54 -0.22
C MET A 31 6.16 11.54 -1.75
N ASN A 32 5.21 10.80 -2.33
CA ASN A 32 5.01 10.74 -3.78
C ASN A 32 4.56 12.10 -4.37
N VAL A 33 3.82 12.89 -3.60
CA VAL A 33 3.34 14.22 -4.03
C VAL A 33 4.38 15.30 -3.66
N ALA A 34 4.94 15.24 -2.45
CA ALA A 34 5.89 16.24 -1.95
C ALA A 34 7.15 16.32 -2.80
N ILE A 35 7.67 15.17 -3.30
CA ILE A 35 8.89 15.13 -4.10
C ILE A 35 8.83 16.03 -5.33
N LEU A 36 7.63 16.24 -5.90
CA LEU A 36 7.44 17.13 -7.06
C LEU A 36 7.65 18.60 -6.74
N SER A 37 7.36 19.00 -5.49
CA SER A 37 7.57 20.36 -5.00
C SER A 37 8.97 20.57 -4.43
N MET A 38 9.72 19.47 -4.15
CA MET A 38 11.10 19.51 -3.69
C MET A 38 12.06 19.77 -4.86
N VAL A 39 11.68 19.39 -6.09
CA VAL A 39 12.54 19.36 -7.27
C VAL A 39 12.40 20.65 -8.07
N ASN A 40 13.56 21.21 -8.48
CA ASN A 40 13.66 22.32 -9.42
C ASN A 40 13.65 21.76 -10.85
N HIS A 41 12.49 21.79 -11.49
CA HIS A 41 12.31 21.23 -12.83
C HIS A 41 13.01 22.10 -13.90
N SER A 42 12.98 23.43 -13.78
CA SER A 42 13.64 24.34 -14.72
C SER A 42 15.14 24.11 -14.77
N ALA A 43 15.80 23.91 -13.59
CA ALA A 43 17.22 23.63 -13.55
C ALA A 43 17.58 22.28 -14.22
N ILE A 44 16.71 21.28 -14.12
CA ILE A 44 16.92 19.98 -14.77
C ILE A 44 16.81 20.10 -16.28
N PHE A 45 15.82 20.83 -16.80
CA PHE A 45 15.68 21.09 -18.24
C PHE A 45 16.89 21.78 -18.82
N ILE A 46 17.43 22.80 -18.14
CA ILE A 46 18.65 23.51 -18.57
C ILE A 46 19.86 22.55 -18.59
N MET A 47 20.02 21.69 -17.59
CA MET A 47 21.14 20.74 -17.53
C MET A 47 21.10 19.66 -18.62
N GLN A 48 19.91 19.31 -19.10
CA GLN A 48 19.72 18.29 -20.14
C GLN A 48 19.88 18.86 -21.56
N ASN A 49 20.18 20.17 -21.74
CA ASN A 49 20.23 20.85 -23.04
C ASN A 49 18.95 20.64 -23.88
N GLU A 50 17.83 20.35 -23.21
CA GLU A 50 16.56 20.14 -23.89
C GLU A 50 15.98 21.50 -24.28
N THR A 51 15.83 21.75 -25.58
CA THR A 51 14.93 22.81 -26.06
C THR A 51 13.54 22.46 -25.55
N HIS A 52 12.84 23.43 -24.93
CA HIS A 52 11.45 23.31 -24.49
C HIS A 52 10.55 22.82 -25.65
N SER A 53 10.54 21.55 -25.92
CA SER A 53 9.51 20.90 -26.70
C SER A 53 8.49 20.30 -25.73
N ASP A 54 7.73 21.16 -25.04
CA ASP A 54 6.52 20.71 -24.41
C ASP A 54 5.59 20.26 -25.54
N GLU A 55 5.56 18.95 -25.79
CA GLU A 55 4.70 18.35 -26.81
C GLU A 55 3.21 18.57 -26.49
N CYS A 56 2.89 18.83 -25.20
CA CYS A 56 1.55 19.18 -24.78
C CYS A 56 1.48 20.71 -24.45
N PRO A 57 0.83 21.52 -25.27
CA PRO A 57 0.60 22.95 -24.94
C PRO A 57 -0.25 23.01 -23.66
N GLY A 58 0.20 23.85 -22.70
CA GLY A 58 -0.54 24.10 -21.47
C GLY A 58 -1.95 24.59 -21.79
N GLY A 59 -2.97 23.94 -21.24
CA GLY A 59 -4.36 24.30 -21.46
C GLY A 59 -4.64 25.73 -21.00
N ASN A 60 -5.19 26.53 -21.92
CA ASN A 60 -5.60 27.94 -21.81
C ASN A 60 -4.47 28.95 -21.55
N GLU A 61 -4.10 29.66 -22.63
CA GLU A 61 -3.33 30.89 -22.65
C GLU A 61 -4.09 32.08 -22.01
N GLU A 62 -4.71 31.90 -20.87
CA GLU A 62 -5.07 33.05 -20.05
C GLU A 62 -3.97 33.23 -19.01
N ASN A 63 -3.19 34.32 -19.17
CA ASN A 63 -2.19 34.94 -18.32
C ASN A 63 -2.25 34.68 -16.81
N VAL A 64 -2.34 33.42 -16.41
CA VAL A 64 -2.09 33.04 -15.02
C VAL A 64 -0.62 32.72 -14.93
N THR A 65 0.17 33.69 -14.58
CA THR A 65 1.55 33.54 -14.13
C THR A 65 1.45 32.70 -12.82
N TYR A 66 1.32 31.37 -12.98
CA TYR A 66 1.47 30.51 -11.85
C TYR A 66 2.92 30.64 -11.39
N THR A 67 3.13 31.41 -10.35
CA THR A 67 4.42 31.44 -9.64
C THR A 67 4.55 30.05 -8.97
N TYR A 68 5.00 29.06 -9.77
CA TYR A 68 5.38 27.78 -9.21
C TYR A 68 6.51 28.07 -8.23
N MET A 69 6.30 27.77 -6.94
CA MET A 69 7.43 27.66 -6.03
C MET A 69 8.24 26.46 -6.51
N GLU A 70 9.27 26.74 -7.33
CA GLU A 70 10.22 25.72 -7.74
C GLU A 70 10.97 25.19 -6.52
N GLY A 71 11.13 23.88 -6.48
CA GLY A 71 11.91 23.25 -5.43
C GLY A 71 13.37 23.64 -5.48
N THR A 72 14.09 23.33 -4.42
CA THR A 72 15.52 23.70 -4.28
C THR A 72 16.48 22.61 -4.78
N HIS A 73 15.97 21.37 -5.03
CA HIS A 73 16.81 20.23 -5.35
C HIS A 73 16.82 19.88 -6.81
N VAL A 74 18.01 19.62 -7.37
CA VAL A 74 18.17 19.18 -8.76
C VAL A 74 18.27 17.66 -8.77
N TRP A 75 17.11 16.96 -8.75
CA TRP A 75 17.03 15.50 -8.77
C TRP A 75 16.37 15.01 -10.05
N THR A 76 17.13 14.27 -10.84
CA THR A 76 16.63 13.62 -12.07
C THR A 76 15.50 12.63 -11.73
N GLN A 77 14.74 12.18 -12.73
CA GLN A 77 13.63 11.23 -12.54
C GLN A 77 14.11 9.88 -12.01
N SER A 78 15.33 9.45 -12.36
CA SER A 78 15.95 8.26 -11.80
C SER A 78 16.32 8.45 -10.32
N THR A 79 16.87 9.60 -9.96
CA THR A 79 17.17 9.96 -8.55
C THR A 79 15.90 9.98 -7.69
N GLN A 80 14.82 10.60 -8.20
CA GLN A 80 13.51 10.56 -7.54
C GLN A 80 13.02 9.11 -7.39
N GLY A 81 13.22 8.27 -8.42
CA GLY A 81 12.91 6.84 -8.37
C GLY A 81 13.68 6.08 -7.28
N ILE A 82 14.98 6.39 -7.11
CA ILE A 82 15.80 5.82 -6.01
C ILE A 82 15.28 6.24 -4.65
N ILE A 83 14.99 7.53 -4.45
CA ILE A 83 14.47 8.04 -3.18
C ILE A 83 13.14 7.38 -2.82
N LEU A 84 12.19 7.34 -3.76
CA LEU A 84 10.88 6.72 -3.56
C LEU A 84 10.97 5.19 -3.37
N GLY A 85 11.90 4.56 -4.08
CA GLY A 85 12.16 3.12 -4.02
C GLY A 85 12.85 2.69 -2.73
N SER A 86 13.71 3.53 -2.15
CA SER A 86 14.50 3.20 -0.97
C SER A 86 13.64 2.84 0.26
N TYR A 87 12.44 3.36 0.36
CA TYR A 87 11.45 2.92 1.35
C TYR A 87 11.22 1.40 1.31
N PHE A 88 11.15 0.81 0.11
CA PHE A 88 10.84 -0.60 -0.04
C PHE A 88 11.99 -1.51 0.37
N TYR A 89 13.24 -1.05 0.38
CA TYR A 89 14.36 -1.86 0.90
C TYR A 89 14.11 -2.23 2.37
N GLY A 90 13.79 -1.24 3.19
CA GLY A 90 13.47 -1.48 4.59
C GLY A 90 12.17 -2.25 4.78
N TYR A 91 11.15 -1.89 4.01
CA TYR A 91 9.80 -2.46 4.11
C TYR A 91 9.78 -3.97 3.82
N VAL A 92 10.42 -4.43 2.72
CA VAL A 92 10.49 -5.85 2.36
C VAL A 92 11.26 -6.64 3.42
N PHE A 93 12.41 -6.12 3.85
CA PHE A 93 13.20 -6.76 4.90
C PHE A 93 12.40 -6.90 6.20
N ALA A 94 11.74 -5.83 6.63
CA ALA A 94 10.94 -5.82 7.84
C ALA A 94 9.73 -6.78 7.80
N GLN A 95 9.10 -6.96 6.64
CA GLN A 95 8.01 -7.92 6.49
C GLN A 95 8.47 -9.36 6.71
N VAL A 96 9.66 -9.72 6.22
CA VAL A 96 10.22 -11.07 6.38
C VAL A 96 10.53 -11.38 7.83
N VAL A 97 11.17 -10.44 8.55
CA VAL A 97 11.58 -10.65 9.95
C VAL A 97 10.53 -10.22 10.97
N GLY A 98 9.47 -9.53 10.53
CA GLY A 98 8.52 -8.83 11.38
C GLY A 98 7.78 -9.72 12.36
N GLY A 99 7.41 -10.93 11.95
CA GLY A 99 6.79 -11.92 12.84
C GLY A 99 7.71 -12.32 14.00
N TYR A 100 8.99 -12.55 13.71
CA TYR A 100 10.00 -12.90 14.70
C TYR A 100 10.31 -11.73 15.66
N VAL A 101 10.47 -10.52 15.12
CA VAL A 101 10.67 -9.32 15.93
C VAL A 101 9.49 -9.06 16.85
N THR A 102 8.26 -9.24 16.35
CA THR A 102 7.03 -9.09 17.13
C THR A 102 6.95 -10.11 18.26
N PHE A 103 7.40 -11.34 18.01
CA PHE A 103 7.46 -12.38 19.02
C PHE A 103 8.48 -12.07 20.14
N LEU A 104 9.67 -11.56 19.79
CA LEU A 104 10.74 -11.24 20.74
C LEU A 104 10.44 -10.02 21.60
N LEU A 105 9.98 -8.93 21.01
CA LEU A 105 9.84 -7.63 21.66
C LEU A 105 8.43 -7.35 22.21
N GLY A 106 7.48 -8.25 21.91
CA GLY A 106 6.07 -8.08 22.21
C GLY A 106 5.33 -7.20 21.19
N PRO A 107 4.10 -7.58 20.82
CA PRO A 107 3.35 -6.90 19.74
C PRO A 107 2.99 -5.45 20.10
N LYS A 108 2.74 -5.12 21.37
CA LYS A 108 2.47 -3.74 21.82
C LYS A 108 3.67 -2.83 21.55
N ASN A 109 4.85 -3.25 22.00
CA ASN A 109 6.06 -2.43 21.89
C ASN A 109 6.44 -2.19 20.42
N VAL A 110 6.37 -3.26 19.60
CA VAL A 110 6.64 -3.16 18.16
C VAL A 110 5.64 -2.25 17.48
N PHE A 111 4.36 -2.37 17.81
CA PHE A 111 3.29 -1.56 17.22
C PHE A 111 3.45 -0.05 17.53
N ILE A 112 3.79 0.31 18.77
CA ILE A 112 4.04 1.69 19.18
C ILE A 112 5.34 2.20 18.54
N ALA A 113 6.42 1.39 18.57
CA ALA A 113 7.70 1.76 18.00
C ALA A 113 7.61 2.03 16.48
N THR A 114 6.83 1.24 15.73
CA THR A 114 6.61 1.48 14.30
C THR A 114 6.04 2.86 14.02
N ALA A 115 5.00 3.25 14.73
CA ALA A 115 4.36 4.55 14.54
C ALA A 115 5.29 5.69 14.98
N LEU A 116 5.99 5.53 16.11
CA LEU A 116 6.86 6.56 16.66
C LEU A 116 8.12 6.77 15.79
N ILE A 117 8.85 5.71 15.48
CA ILE A 117 10.09 5.79 14.68
C ILE A 117 9.78 6.34 13.29
N SER A 118 8.76 5.79 12.60
CA SER A 118 8.35 6.32 11.30
C SER A 118 8.07 7.81 11.36
N SER A 119 7.31 8.27 12.35
CA SER A 119 6.89 9.67 12.46
C SER A 119 8.06 10.62 12.79
N ILE A 120 9.01 10.19 13.63
CA ILE A 120 10.23 10.95 13.92
C ILE A 120 11.06 11.13 12.64
N PHE A 121 11.29 10.04 11.89
CA PHE A 121 12.10 10.13 10.66
C PHE A 121 11.38 10.90 9.55
N VAL A 122 10.04 10.85 9.48
CA VAL A 122 9.24 11.71 8.60
C VAL A 122 9.46 13.18 8.96
N LEU A 123 9.43 13.53 10.25
CA LEU A 123 9.64 14.89 10.73
C LEU A 123 11.05 15.41 10.45
N LEU A 124 12.05 14.52 10.46
CA LEU A 124 13.43 14.83 10.15
C LEU A 124 13.72 14.90 8.63
N THR A 125 12.83 14.37 7.77
CA THR A 125 13.08 14.32 6.33
C THR A 125 13.43 15.68 5.71
N PRO A 126 12.75 16.81 6.01
CA PRO A 126 13.07 18.10 5.41
C PRO A 126 14.51 18.56 5.72
N THR A 127 15.02 18.31 6.92
CA THR A 127 16.40 18.67 7.28
C THR A 127 17.42 17.80 6.58
N THR A 128 17.08 16.51 6.35
CA THR A 128 18.01 15.54 5.74
C THR A 128 18.21 15.75 4.23
N THR A 129 17.28 16.43 3.55
CA THR A 129 17.42 16.74 2.11
C THR A 129 18.64 17.59 1.79
N ASN A 130 19.10 18.43 2.74
CA ASN A 130 20.27 19.27 2.59
C ASN A 130 21.60 18.48 2.59
N TYR A 131 21.58 17.22 3.08
CA TYR A 131 22.78 16.37 3.17
C TYR A 131 22.93 15.40 1.98
N GLY A 132 22.06 15.53 0.98
CA GLY A 132 22.15 14.77 -0.26
C GLY A 132 21.27 13.52 -0.32
N VAL A 133 21.22 12.93 -1.51
CA VAL A 133 20.31 11.82 -1.87
C VAL A 133 20.50 10.58 -1.00
N ALA A 134 21.77 10.26 -0.66
CA ALA A 134 22.09 9.07 0.13
C ALA A 134 21.47 9.12 1.54
N ILE A 135 21.49 10.29 2.19
CA ILE A 135 20.93 10.46 3.53
C ILE A 135 19.39 10.40 3.48
N VAL A 136 18.78 11.05 2.49
CA VAL A 136 17.32 10.97 2.29
C VAL A 136 16.88 9.52 2.03
N SER A 137 17.62 8.79 1.19
CA SER A 137 17.33 7.38 0.89
C SER A 137 17.50 6.49 2.14
N LEU A 138 18.50 6.76 2.98
CA LEU A 138 18.67 6.06 4.26
C LEU A 138 17.47 6.32 5.18
N VAL A 139 17.03 7.57 5.31
CA VAL A 139 15.86 7.94 6.11
C VAL A 139 14.60 7.25 5.60
N GLN A 140 14.37 7.23 4.28
CA GLN A 140 13.24 6.51 3.68
C GLN A 140 13.32 5.00 3.94
N THR A 141 14.52 4.42 3.92
CA THR A 141 14.72 3.00 4.25
C THR A 141 14.35 2.71 5.71
N ILE A 142 14.73 3.59 6.66
CA ILE A 142 14.34 3.45 8.08
C ILE A 142 12.84 3.60 8.27
N ILE A 143 12.20 4.55 7.57
CA ILE A 143 10.74 4.69 7.58
C ILE A 143 10.09 3.40 7.06
N GLY A 144 10.58 2.85 5.93
CA GLY A 144 10.11 1.60 5.38
C GLY A 144 10.28 0.42 6.33
N LEU A 145 11.45 0.30 6.96
CA LEU A 145 11.73 -0.75 7.94
C LEU A 145 10.78 -0.68 9.14
N SER A 146 10.53 0.50 9.68
CA SER A 146 9.59 0.66 10.78
C SER A 146 8.16 0.31 10.33
N GLN A 147 7.69 0.85 9.21
CA GLN A 147 6.32 0.60 8.72
C GLN A 147 6.08 -0.86 8.29
N GLY A 148 7.11 -1.59 7.85
CA GLY A 148 7.01 -3.00 7.50
C GLY A 148 6.68 -3.93 8.68
N LEU A 149 7.04 -3.52 9.91
CA LEU A 149 6.72 -4.26 11.15
C LEU A 149 5.26 -4.04 11.61
N PHE A 150 4.56 -3.05 11.06
CA PHE A 150 3.21 -2.67 11.48
C PHE A 150 2.20 -3.82 11.37
N TYR A 151 2.16 -4.52 10.22
CA TYR A 151 1.16 -5.55 10.00
C TYR A 151 1.34 -6.79 10.90
N PRO A 152 2.55 -7.36 11.06
CA PRO A 152 2.77 -8.45 11.99
C PRO A 152 2.33 -8.10 13.42
N ALA A 153 2.68 -6.90 13.90
CA ALA A 153 2.32 -6.45 15.24
C ALA A 153 0.81 -6.24 15.40
N SER A 154 0.18 -5.52 14.46
CA SER A 154 -1.25 -5.22 14.51
C SER A 154 -2.13 -6.47 14.43
N TYR A 155 -1.80 -7.41 13.53
CA TYR A 155 -2.55 -8.67 13.41
C TYR A 155 -2.38 -9.57 14.63
N THR A 156 -1.20 -9.57 15.27
CA THR A 156 -0.99 -10.31 16.53
C THR A 156 -1.84 -9.73 17.66
N ILE A 157 -1.94 -8.40 17.78
CA ILE A 157 -2.82 -7.75 18.76
C ILE A 157 -4.29 -8.08 18.46
N LEU A 158 -4.71 -7.90 17.19
CA LEU A 158 -6.08 -8.20 16.76
C LEU A 158 -6.48 -9.65 17.03
N ALA A 159 -5.57 -10.61 16.82
CA ALA A 159 -5.84 -12.02 17.07
C ALA A 159 -6.20 -12.32 18.54
N ARG A 160 -5.64 -11.55 19.48
CA ARG A 160 -5.90 -11.68 20.93
C ARG A 160 -7.14 -10.93 21.40
N TRP A 161 -7.58 -9.91 20.66
CA TRP A 161 -8.67 -9.00 21.01
C TRP A 161 -9.96 -9.22 20.20
N SER A 162 -9.92 -10.06 19.17
CA SER A 162 -11.05 -10.23 18.25
C SER A 162 -11.78 -11.54 18.49
N PRO A 163 -13.07 -11.51 18.90
CA PRO A 163 -13.92 -12.69 18.87
C PRO A 163 -13.99 -13.28 17.45
N VAL A 164 -14.13 -14.59 17.33
CA VAL A 164 -14.19 -15.28 16.01
C VAL A 164 -15.21 -14.66 15.07
N ASN A 165 -16.38 -14.29 15.60
CA ASN A 165 -17.49 -13.73 14.82
C ASN A 165 -17.26 -12.26 14.38
N GLU A 166 -16.37 -11.51 15.05
CA GLU A 166 -16.08 -10.10 14.76
C GLU A 166 -14.72 -9.91 14.05
N LYS A 167 -13.89 -10.94 13.99
CA LYS A 167 -12.52 -10.87 13.50
C LYS A 167 -12.39 -10.31 12.08
N SER A 168 -13.19 -10.81 11.15
CA SER A 168 -13.18 -10.33 9.76
C SER A 168 -13.54 -8.86 9.67
N ARG A 169 -14.56 -8.43 10.43
CA ARG A 169 -14.99 -7.02 10.48
C ARG A 169 -13.87 -6.10 11.02
N PHE A 170 -13.19 -6.52 12.09
CA PHE A 170 -12.10 -5.73 12.68
C PHE A 170 -10.91 -5.59 11.72
N VAL A 171 -10.51 -6.68 11.07
CA VAL A 171 -9.45 -6.65 10.06
C VAL A 171 -9.82 -5.71 8.91
N SER A 172 -11.07 -5.76 8.42
CA SER A 172 -11.53 -4.87 7.33
C SER A 172 -11.52 -3.40 7.73
N ILE A 173 -11.95 -3.06 8.96
CA ILE A 173 -11.90 -1.68 9.47
C ILE A 173 -10.45 -1.20 9.53
N CYS A 174 -9.53 -2.01 10.06
CA CYS A 174 -8.12 -1.64 10.15
C CYS A 174 -7.49 -1.48 8.75
N ALA A 175 -7.85 -2.35 7.80
CA ALA A 175 -7.37 -2.26 6.44
C ALA A 175 -7.90 -1.02 5.69
N SER A 176 -9.15 -0.60 5.95
CA SER A 176 -9.70 0.62 5.34
C SER A 176 -8.94 1.90 5.73
N GLY A 177 -8.27 1.89 6.89
CA GLY A 177 -7.36 2.97 7.30
C GLY A 177 -6.25 3.24 6.28
N ASN A 178 -5.80 2.21 5.54
CA ASN A 178 -4.78 2.39 4.50
C ASN A 178 -5.30 3.25 3.33
N GLN A 179 -6.52 3.01 2.89
CA GLN A 179 -7.11 3.75 1.76
C GLN A 179 -7.42 5.18 2.17
N VAL A 180 -8.04 5.37 3.35
CA VAL A 180 -8.31 6.70 3.90
C VAL A 180 -7.00 7.47 4.10
N GLY A 181 -5.95 6.81 4.59
CA GLY A 181 -4.63 7.40 4.76
C GLY A 181 -3.98 7.82 3.45
N SER A 182 -4.06 7.00 2.41
CA SER A 182 -3.51 7.35 1.09
C SER A 182 -4.21 8.57 0.50
N ILE A 183 -5.54 8.59 0.54
CA ILE A 183 -6.36 9.69 0.02
C ILE A 183 -6.08 10.99 0.79
N THR A 184 -6.16 10.96 2.12
CA THR A 184 -5.92 12.14 2.96
C THR A 184 -4.49 12.64 2.85
N GLY A 185 -3.51 11.71 2.75
CA GLY A 185 -2.10 12.04 2.53
C GLY A 185 -1.88 12.83 1.24
N MET A 186 -2.48 12.41 0.14
CA MET A 186 -2.33 13.08 -1.16
C MET A 186 -3.01 14.45 -1.18
N ILE A 187 -4.26 14.56 -0.70
CA ILE A 187 -5.01 15.82 -0.68
C ILE A 187 -4.33 16.85 0.20
N VAL A 188 -4.04 16.48 1.44
CA VAL A 188 -3.44 17.40 2.43
C VAL A 188 -2.04 17.82 1.98
N THR A 189 -1.25 16.91 1.41
CA THR A 189 0.09 17.25 0.89
C THR A 189 0.00 18.21 -0.29
N GLY A 190 -0.89 17.95 -1.25
CA GLY A 190 -1.08 18.86 -2.39
C GLY A 190 -1.42 20.27 -1.94
N TYR A 191 -2.31 20.41 -0.94
CA TYR A 191 -2.67 21.69 -0.36
C TYR A 191 -1.50 22.35 0.40
N LEU A 192 -0.81 21.59 1.25
CA LEU A 192 0.32 22.10 2.05
C LEU A 192 1.55 22.45 1.19
N CYS A 193 1.78 21.77 0.09
CA CYS A 193 2.83 22.13 -0.86
C CYS A 193 2.59 23.48 -1.52
N GLN A 194 1.32 23.87 -1.72
CA GLN A 194 0.94 25.14 -2.33
C GLN A 194 0.85 26.28 -1.30
N TYR A 195 0.20 26.05 -0.17
CA TYR A 195 -0.18 27.07 0.80
C TYR A 195 0.44 26.89 2.19
N GLY A 196 1.30 25.88 2.37
CA GLY A 196 1.86 25.53 3.66
C GLY A 196 2.91 26.51 4.17
N PHE A 197 3.20 26.43 5.46
CA PHE A 197 4.29 27.16 6.11
C PHE A 197 5.67 26.56 5.76
N ALA A 198 6.75 27.20 6.21
CA ALA A 198 8.13 26.74 6.01
C ALA A 198 8.53 26.55 4.53
N GLY A 199 7.97 27.34 3.62
CA GLY A 199 8.29 27.25 2.19
C GLY A 199 7.49 26.21 1.41
N GLY A 200 6.35 25.78 1.92
CA GLY A 200 5.40 24.86 1.24
C GLY A 200 5.62 23.39 1.60
N TRP A 201 6.33 22.63 0.76
CA TRP A 201 6.46 21.17 0.92
C TRP A 201 6.94 20.66 2.30
N PRO A 202 7.84 21.33 3.05
CA PRO A 202 8.27 20.85 4.37
C PRO A 202 7.13 20.79 5.38
N SER A 203 6.11 21.65 5.22
CA SER A 203 4.96 21.69 6.11
C SER A 203 4.21 20.36 6.16
N SER A 204 4.14 19.62 5.04
CA SER A 204 3.48 18.31 5.00
C SER A 204 4.19 17.29 5.89
N PHE A 205 5.52 17.28 5.90
CA PHE A 205 6.32 16.41 6.76
C PHE A 205 6.15 16.75 8.24
N TYR A 206 6.11 18.05 8.57
CA TYR A 206 5.87 18.49 9.95
C TYR A 206 4.48 18.13 10.44
N VAL A 207 3.45 18.33 9.62
CA VAL A 207 2.06 17.98 9.99
C VAL A 207 1.90 16.49 10.19
N PHE A 208 2.28 15.65 9.22
CA PHE A 208 2.10 14.20 9.34
C PHE A 208 3.06 13.56 10.34
N GLY A 209 4.27 14.10 10.50
CA GLY A 209 5.21 13.64 11.51
C GLY A 209 4.71 13.93 12.93
N THR A 210 4.27 15.17 13.21
CA THR A 210 3.73 15.56 14.52
C THR A 210 2.45 14.80 14.84
N TYR A 211 1.54 14.66 13.88
CA TYR A 211 0.31 13.89 14.07
C TYR A 211 0.60 12.42 14.38
N GLY A 212 1.58 11.82 13.70
CA GLY A 212 1.99 10.46 13.99
C GLY A 212 2.64 10.26 15.36
N ILE A 213 3.47 11.21 15.81
CA ILE A 213 4.02 11.19 17.18
C ILE A 213 2.88 11.30 18.21
N PHE A 214 1.92 12.20 17.99
CA PHE A 214 0.77 12.34 18.86
C PHE A 214 -0.05 11.04 18.99
N ILE A 215 -0.36 10.39 17.86
CA ILE A 215 -1.02 9.07 17.86
C ILE A 215 -0.17 8.04 18.61
N SER A 216 1.14 8.00 18.36
CA SER A 216 2.06 7.03 19.02
C SER A 216 2.07 7.19 20.54
N LEU A 217 2.01 8.40 21.04
CA LEU A 217 1.90 8.67 22.49
C LEU A 217 0.57 8.20 23.06
N LEU A 218 -0.53 8.41 22.34
CA LEU A 218 -1.84 7.90 22.74
C LEU A 218 -1.91 6.37 22.77
N LEU A 219 -1.24 5.70 21.80
CA LEU A 219 -1.18 4.24 21.75
C LEU A 219 -0.58 3.65 23.03
N TRP A 220 0.36 4.32 23.65
CA TRP A 220 0.99 3.84 24.90
C TRP A 220 -0.03 3.62 26.01
N PHE A 221 -1.07 4.49 26.08
CA PHE A 221 -2.11 4.44 27.08
C PHE A 221 -3.31 3.56 26.70
N VAL A 222 -3.50 3.29 25.39
CA VAL A 222 -4.72 2.62 24.89
C VAL A 222 -4.44 1.15 24.54
N VAL A 223 -3.26 0.83 24.01
CA VAL A 223 -2.94 -0.51 23.53
C VAL A 223 -2.39 -1.37 24.65
N TYR A 224 -3.00 -2.53 24.85
CA TYR A 224 -2.54 -3.59 25.76
C TYR A 224 -2.40 -4.89 24.99
N GLU A 225 -1.43 -5.73 25.36
CA GLU A 225 -1.16 -6.98 24.65
C GLU A 225 -2.28 -8.00 24.83
N ARG A 226 -2.84 -8.04 26.03
CA ARG A 226 -3.91 -8.98 26.39
C ARG A 226 -5.09 -8.24 26.99
N PRO A 227 -6.33 -8.72 26.75
CA PRO A 227 -7.52 -8.12 27.37
C PRO A 227 -7.45 -8.07 28.90
N GLN A 228 -6.86 -9.10 29.54
CA GLN A 228 -6.72 -9.20 31.01
C GLN A 228 -5.86 -8.10 31.62
N GLU A 229 -4.93 -7.55 30.87
CA GLU A 229 -4.03 -6.47 31.32
C GLU A 229 -4.66 -5.07 31.23
N HIS A 230 -5.84 -4.96 30.60
CA HIS A 230 -6.44 -3.66 30.32
C HIS A 230 -7.17 -3.11 31.56
N PRO A 231 -6.76 -1.95 32.13
CA PRO A 231 -7.24 -1.48 33.44
C PRO A 231 -8.72 -1.06 33.47
N ARG A 232 -9.33 -0.85 32.31
CA ARG A 232 -10.71 -0.34 32.19
C ARG A 232 -11.65 -1.30 31.45
N ILE A 233 -11.26 -2.56 31.22
CA ILE A 233 -12.13 -3.53 30.58
C ILE A 233 -13.25 -3.94 31.54
N SER A 234 -14.48 -4.06 31.02
CA SER A 234 -15.58 -4.55 31.86
C SER A 234 -15.48 -6.07 32.03
N SER A 235 -15.90 -6.59 33.20
CA SER A 235 -15.91 -8.04 33.46
C SER A 235 -16.76 -8.80 32.45
N THR A 236 -17.85 -8.20 31.97
CA THR A 236 -18.72 -8.78 30.95
C THR A 236 -18.02 -8.87 29.58
N GLU A 237 -17.22 -7.86 29.21
CA GLU A 237 -16.45 -7.86 27.97
C GLU A 237 -15.28 -8.87 28.05
N LEU A 238 -14.62 -8.94 29.21
CA LEU A 238 -13.54 -9.88 29.43
C LEU A 238 -14.03 -11.34 29.31
N MET A 239 -15.14 -11.70 29.97
CA MET A 239 -15.76 -13.02 29.84
C MET A 239 -16.15 -13.31 28.38
N HIS A 240 -16.76 -12.33 27.70
CA HIS A 240 -17.11 -12.49 26.29
C HIS A 240 -15.88 -12.76 25.41
N LEU A 241 -14.76 -12.11 25.67
CA LEU A 241 -13.51 -12.34 24.92
C LEU A 241 -12.89 -13.72 25.26
N GLU A 242 -12.90 -14.11 26.52
CA GLU A 242 -12.37 -15.42 26.96
C GLU A 242 -13.16 -16.60 26.39
N GLU A 243 -14.48 -16.48 26.25
CA GLU A 243 -15.33 -17.50 25.67
C GLU A 243 -15.24 -17.58 24.15
N ASN A 244 -15.06 -16.42 23.47
CA ASN A 244 -15.21 -16.31 22.02
C ASN A 244 -13.90 -16.04 21.25
N VAL A 245 -12.83 -15.64 21.94
CA VAL A 245 -11.49 -15.68 21.34
C VAL A 245 -11.07 -17.14 21.31
N SER A 246 -11.10 -17.73 20.13
CA SER A 246 -10.73 -19.13 19.95
C SER A 246 -9.47 -19.44 20.74
N ASN A 247 -9.44 -20.58 21.44
CA ASN A 247 -8.27 -21.17 22.10
C ASN A 247 -7.15 -21.51 21.06
N LEU A 248 -6.89 -20.61 20.13
CA LEU A 248 -5.74 -20.67 19.22
C LEU A 248 -4.42 -20.64 20.00
N SER A 249 -4.42 -20.06 21.21
CA SER A 249 -3.27 -20.16 22.13
C SER A 249 -3.03 -21.57 22.65
N SER A 250 -4.05 -22.43 22.72
CA SER A 250 -3.88 -23.85 23.08
C SER A 250 -3.69 -24.76 21.87
N ARG A 251 -4.02 -24.30 20.64
CA ARG A 251 -3.67 -24.95 19.37
C ARG A 251 -2.40 -24.39 18.70
N GLU A 252 -1.63 -23.57 19.38
CA GLU A 252 -0.20 -23.36 19.10
C GLU A 252 0.63 -24.65 19.35
N THR A 253 -0.01 -25.81 19.38
CA THR A 253 0.67 -27.07 19.12
C THR A 253 1.23 -26.99 17.72
N LYS A 254 2.43 -26.34 17.64
CA LYS A 254 3.52 -26.61 16.69
C LYS A 254 3.07 -27.26 15.37
N LEU A 255 2.15 -26.61 14.63
CA LEU A 255 1.94 -26.91 13.22
C LEU A 255 3.30 -26.70 12.54
N ARG A 256 4.03 -27.77 12.28
CA ARG A 256 5.30 -27.70 11.55
C ARG A 256 4.99 -27.22 10.15
N ILE A 257 5.43 -25.98 9.83
CA ILE A 257 5.24 -25.41 8.50
C ILE A 257 5.97 -26.29 7.49
N PRO A 258 5.29 -26.88 6.51
CA PRO A 258 5.91 -27.76 5.52
C PRO A 258 6.63 -26.95 4.43
N TRP A 259 7.67 -26.19 4.81
CA TRP A 259 8.39 -25.25 3.94
C TRP A 259 8.73 -25.82 2.57
N LYS A 260 9.27 -27.05 2.52
CA LYS A 260 9.66 -27.69 1.26
C LYS A 260 8.45 -27.89 0.34
N LYS A 261 7.30 -28.32 0.87
CA LYS A 261 6.09 -28.54 0.07
C LYS A 261 5.47 -27.23 -0.39
N ILE A 262 5.50 -26.21 0.47
CA ILE A 262 5.03 -24.84 0.16
C ILE A 262 5.87 -24.26 -0.98
N LEU A 263 7.20 -24.24 -0.84
CA LEU A 263 8.11 -23.65 -1.84
C LEU A 263 8.16 -24.42 -3.17
N LEU A 264 7.81 -25.70 -3.16
CA LEU A 264 7.69 -26.51 -4.39
C LEU A 264 6.29 -26.44 -5.02
N SER A 265 5.33 -25.78 -4.39
CA SER A 265 3.97 -25.64 -4.92
C SER A 265 3.94 -24.76 -6.18
N ARG A 266 3.53 -25.33 -7.33
CA ARG A 266 3.34 -24.58 -8.58
C ARG A 266 2.37 -23.42 -8.41
N VAL A 267 1.27 -23.64 -7.68
CA VAL A 267 0.22 -22.63 -7.50
C VAL A 267 0.75 -21.43 -6.72
N LEU A 268 1.62 -21.65 -5.69
CA LEU A 268 2.26 -20.56 -4.97
C LEU A 268 3.06 -19.65 -5.90
N TRP A 269 3.86 -20.22 -6.79
CA TRP A 269 4.69 -19.44 -7.72
C TRP A 269 3.86 -18.72 -8.77
N VAL A 270 2.77 -19.31 -9.24
CA VAL A 270 1.81 -18.61 -10.12
C VAL A 270 1.27 -17.36 -9.44
N ILE A 271 0.81 -17.47 -8.20
CA ILE A 271 0.32 -16.32 -7.43
C ILE A 271 1.44 -15.30 -7.19
N ALA A 272 2.65 -15.77 -6.84
CA ALA A 272 3.79 -14.89 -6.59
C ALA A 272 4.18 -14.09 -7.85
N VAL A 273 4.26 -14.73 -9.02
CA VAL A 273 4.56 -14.07 -10.30
C VAL A 273 3.46 -13.07 -10.66
N THR A 274 2.19 -13.45 -10.52
CA THR A 274 1.06 -12.53 -10.74
C THR A 274 1.16 -11.29 -9.85
N LYS A 275 1.45 -11.47 -8.56
CA LYS A 275 1.61 -10.37 -7.61
C LYS A 275 2.85 -9.51 -7.90
N ILE A 276 3.94 -10.08 -8.38
CA ILE A 276 5.11 -9.32 -8.85
C ILE A 276 4.71 -8.45 -10.04
N CYS A 277 4.03 -9.02 -11.03
CA CYS A 277 3.55 -8.30 -12.21
C CYS A 277 2.58 -7.19 -11.83
N TRP A 278 1.64 -7.49 -10.92
CA TRP A 278 0.75 -6.54 -10.30
C TRP A 278 1.53 -5.37 -9.66
N GLY A 279 2.52 -5.69 -8.84
CA GLY A 279 3.38 -4.70 -8.18
C GLY A 279 4.14 -3.82 -9.17
N CYS A 280 4.63 -4.39 -10.30
CA CYS A 280 5.31 -3.62 -11.34
C CYS A 280 4.41 -2.51 -11.90
N GLY A 281 3.18 -2.80 -12.24
CA GLY A 281 2.23 -1.81 -12.75
C GLY A 281 1.82 -0.81 -11.67
N PHE A 282 1.43 -1.30 -10.50
CA PHE A 282 0.94 -0.46 -9.40
C PHE A 282 1.98 0.54 -8.90
N TYR A 283 3.21 0.08 -8.59
CA TYR A 283 4.24 0.97 -8.07
C TYR A 283 4.78 1.95 -9.11
N THR A 284 4.71 1.60 -10.41
CA THR A 284 5.02 2.54 -11.49
C THR A 284 4.01 3.69 -11.49
N LEU A 285 2.71 3.39 -11.44
CA LEU A 285 1.67 4.41 -11.36
C LEU A 285 1.76 5.22 -10.07
N LEU A 286 1.92 4.55 -8.93
CA LEU A 286 2.04 5.21 -7.62
C LEU A 286 3.14 6.27 -7.60
N ALA A 287 4.30 5.96 -8.21
CA ALA A 287 5.44 6.86 -8.20
C ALA A 287 5.40 7.91 -9.33
N LYS A 288 4.85 7.57 -10.49
CA LYS A 288 4.98 8.40 -11.71
C LYS A 288 3.69 9.12 -12.11
N LEU A 289 2.51 8.71 -11.61
CA LEU A 289 1.26 9.42 -11.88
C LEU A 289 1.32 10.90 -11.44
N PRO A 290 1.79 11.25 -10.22
CA PRO A 290 1.91 12.65 -9.85
C PRO A 290 2.87 13.44 -10.78
N SER A 291 3.97 12.82 -11.22
CA SER A 291 4.92 13.42 -12.15
C SER A 291 4.29 13.65 -13.54
N TYR A 292 3.53 12.66 -14.05
CA TYR A 292 2.82 12.76 -15.32
C TYR A 292 1.81 13.92 -15.32
N LEU A 293 1.01 14.02 -14.26
CA LEU A 293 0.03 15.11 -14.11
C LEU A 293 0.70 16.49 -14.05
N LYS A 294 1.88 16.60 -13.40
CA LYS A 294 2.59 17.88 -13.29
C LYS A 294 3.34 18.25 -14.57
N ILE A 295 4.11 17.31 -15.14
CA ILE A 295 5.06 17.59 -16.23
C ILE A 295 4.37 17.58 -17.59
N MET A 296 3.53 16.57 -17.86
CA MET A 296 2.87 16.44 -19.17
C MET A 296 1.54 17.17 -19.25
N LEU A 297 0.75 17.13 -18.18
CA LEU A 297 -0.60 17.71 -18.19
C LEU A 297 -0.67 19.07 -17.48
N HIS A 298 0.45 19.58 -16.99
CA HIS A 298 0.62 20.93 -16.39
C HIS A 298 -0.34 21.23 -15.22
N PHE A 299 -0.83 20.21 -14.49
CA PHE A 299 -1.68 20.45 -13.33
C PHE A 299 -0.90 21.06 -12.16
N PRO A 300 -1.44 22.12 -11.52
CA PRO A 300 -0.88 22.65 -10.28
C PRO A 300 -0.88 21.58 -9.19
N ILE A 301 0.10 21.66 -8.27
CA ILE A 301 0.35 20.63 -7.26
C ILE A 301 -0.87 20.32 -6.38
N GLN A 302 -1.70 21.33 -6.09
CA GLN A 302 -2.93 21.15 -5.34
C GLN A 302 -3.94 20.29 -6.09
N GLN A 303 -4.18 20.59 -7.37
CA GLN A 303 -5.08 19.80 -8.22
C GLN A 303 -4.52 18.40 -8.46
N ASN A 304 -3.20 18.29 -8.60
CA ASN A 304 -2.50 17.02 -8.71
C ASN A 304 -2.80 16.11 -7.51
N GLY A 305 -2.72 16.64 -6.28
CA GLY A 305 -3.09 15.91 -5.07
C GLY A 305 -4.54 15.41 -5.07
N LEU A 306 -5.48 16.25 -5.52
CA LEU A 306 -6.90 15.89 -5.62
C LEU A 306 -7.16 14.83 -6.70
N ILE A 307 -6.54 14.95 -7.87
CA ILE A 307 -6.69 13.97 -8.96
C ILE A 307 -6.11 12.62 -8.54
N ASN A 308 -4.92 12.61 -7.93
CA ASN A 308 -4.36 11.37 -7.38
C ASN A 308 -5.29 10.74 -6.35
N ALA A 309 -5.85 11.53 -5.44
CA ALA A 309 -6.80 11.04 -4.45
C ALA A 309 -8.06 10.45 -5.09
N LEU A 310 -8.60 11.05 -6.16
CA LEU A 310 -9.74 10.54 -6.93
C LEU A 310 -9.42 9.17 -7.55
N VAL A 311 -8.24 9.03 -8.15
CA VAL A 311 -7.75 7.79 -8.75
C VAL A 311 -7.69 6.67 -7.70
N TYR A 312 -7.14 6.92 -6.51
CA TYR A 312 -7.08 5.95 -5.42
C TYR A 312 -8.44 5.72 -4.74
N PHE A 313 -9.34 6.70 -4.77
CA PHE A 313 -10.69 6.54 -4.26
C PHE A 313 -11.49 5.54 -5.12
N SER A 314 -11.28 5.53 -6.44
CA SER A 314 -11.91 4.53 -7.32
C SER A 314 -11.48 3.11 -6.98
N ASP A 315 -10.19 2.89 -6.66
CA ASP A 315 -9.67 1.62 -6.16
C ASP A 315 -10.34 1.20 -4.84
N ALA A 316 -10.44 2.12 -3.88
CA ALA A 316 -11.08 1.86 -2.60
C ALA A 316 -12.54 1.37 -2.76
N ILE A 317 -13.33 2.03 -3.62
CA ILE A 317 -14.71 1.64 -3.90
C ILE A 317 -14.76 0.22 -4.48
N THR A 318 -13.91 -0.06 -5.45
CA THR A 318 -13.96 -1.34 -6.16
C THR A 318 -13.42 -2.50 -5.33
N ILE A 319 -12.49 -2.28 -4.40
CA ILE A 319 -12.12 -3.27 -3.39
C ILE A 319 -13.35 -3.75 -2.61
N PHE A 320 -14.21 -2.82 -2.13
CA PHE A 320 -15.44 -3.19 -1.45
C PHE A 320 -16.41 -3.92 -2.38
N LEU A 321 -16.65 -3.37 -3.57
CA LEU A 321 -17.56 -3.96 -4.55
C LEU A 321 -17.13 -5.37 -4.98
N SER A 322 -15.83 -5.59 -5.16
CA SER A 322 -15.29 -6.89 -5.57
C SER A 322 -15.59 -7.99 -4.55
N GLY A 323 -15.52 -7.67 -3.25
CA GLY A 323 -15.89 -8.59 -2.17
C GLY A 323 -17.37 -9.00 -2.25
N PHE A 324 -18.26 -8.02 -2.38
CA PHE A 324 -19.70 -8.31 -2.53
C PHE A 324 -20.01 -9.13 -3.79
N ILE A 325 -19.36 -8.81 -4.91
CA ILE A 325 -19.53 -9.54 -6.17
C ILE A 325 -19.02 -10.98 -6.02
N ALA A 326 -17.87 -11.18 -5.41
CA ALA A 326 -17.31 -12.50 -5.14
C ALA A 326 -18.26 -13.36 -4.28
N ASP A 327 -18.77 -12.80 -3.20
CA ASP A 327 -19.70 -13.47 -2.29
C ASP A 327 -21.05 -13.77 -2.96
N PHE A 328 -21.55 -12.85 -3.77
CA PHE A 328 -22.79 -13.05 -4.55
C PHE A 328 -22.65 -14.20 -5.55
N ILE A 329 -21.57 -14.22 -6.33
CA ILE A 329 -21.29 -15.29 -7.30
C ILE A 329 -21.16 -16.64 -6.58
N ARG A 330 -20.44 -16.66 -5.45
CA ARG A 330 -20.25 -17.87 -4.64
C ARG A 330 -21.55 -18.38 -4.05
N LYS A 331 -22.38 -17.50 -3.49
CA LYS A 331 -23.69 -17.88 -2.90
C LYS A 331 -24.65 -18.47 -3.92
N ARG A 332 -24.61 -17.96 -5.14
CA ARG A 332 -25.44 -18.44 -6.27
C ARG A 332 -24.85 -19.66 -6.98
N GLN A 333 -23.61 -20.06 -6.67
CA GLN A 333 -22.90 -21.17 -7.30
C GLN A 333 -22.83 -21.11 -8.84
N TYR A 334 -22.81 -19.88 -9.41
CA TYR A 334 -22.74 -19.70 -10.87
C TYR A 334 -21.46 -20.28 -11.47
N PHE A 335 -20.34 -20.19 -10.74
CA PHE A 335 -19.02 -20.66 -11.17
C PHE A 335 -18.34 -21.41 -10.03
N SER A 336 -17.38 -22.29 -10.39
CA SER A 336 -16.47 -22.88 -9.41
C SER A 336 -15.67 -21.78 -8.69
N LEU A 337 -15.17 -22.10 -7.47
CA LEU A 337 -14.34 -21.15 -6.71
C LEU A 337 -13.14 -20.65 -7.51
N THR A 338 -12.44 -21.59 -8.19
CA THR A 338 -11.29 -21.26 -9.05
C THR A 338 -11.70 -20.31 -10.19
N ASN A 339 -12.82 -20.57 -10.87
CA ASN A 339 -13.26 -19.72 -11.97
C ASN A 339 -13.69 -18.33 -11.47
N THR A 340 -14.35 -18.24 -10.32
CA THR A 340 -14.69 -16.95 -9.71
C THR A 340 -13.44 -16.12 -9.44
N ARG A 341 -12.38 -16.74 -8.85
CA ARG A 341 -11.10 -16.07 -8.62
C ARG A 341 -10.44 -15.63 -9.93
N LYS A 342 -10.45 -16.48 -10.95
CA LYS A 342 -9.89 -16.15 -12.28
C LYS A 342 -10.63 -15.00 -12.96
N ILE A 343 -11.96 -14.95 -12.91
CA ILE A 343 -12.74 -13.87 -13.50
C ILE A 343 -12.42 -12.53 -12.82
N LEU A 344 -12.45 -12.48 -11.49
CA LEU A 344 -12.16 -11.25 -10.74
C LEU A 344 -10.73 -10.77 -10.97
N GLU A 345 -9.76 -11.67 -10.93
CA GLU A 345 -8.37 -11.33 -11.24
C GLU A 345 -8.17 -10.87 -12.68
N SER A 346 -8.89 -11.47 -13.64
CA SER A 346 -8.84 -11.04 -15.04
C SER A 346 -9.32 -9.60 -15.21
N ILE A 347 -10.40 -9.20 -14.54
CA ILE A 347 -10.87 -7.81 -14.54
C ILE A 347 -9.78 -6.91 -13.93
N GLY A 348 -9.21 -7.31 -12.79
CA GLY A 348 -8.21 -6.56 -12.06
C GLY A 348 -6.86 -6.43 -12.76
N MET A 349 -6.53 -7.31 -13.70
CA MET A 349 -5.27 -7.29 -14.46
C MET A 349 -5.46 -6.72 -15.88
N PHE A 350 -6.41 -7.25 -16.66
CA PHE A 350 -6.59 -6.78 -18.05
C PHE A 350 -7.28 -5.42 -18.13
N GLY A 351 -8.16 -5.08 -17.17
CA GLY A 351 -8.77 -3.75 -17.09
C GLY A 351 -7.70 -2.65 -17.05
N PRO A 352 -6.83 -2.63 -16.02
CA PRO A 352 -5.73 -1.69 -15.96
C PRO A 352 -4.80 -1.77 -17.18
N ALA A 353 -4.51 -2.99 -17.68
CA ALA A 353 -3.66 -3.17 -18.84
C ALA A 353 -4.17 -2.39 -20.06
N PHE A 354 -5.45 -2.55 -20.41
CA PHE A 354 -6.06 -1.84 -21.54
C PHE A 354 -6.19 -0.33 -21.29
N CYS A 355 -6.61 0.07 -20.10
CA CYS A 355 -6.73 1.49 -19.76
C CYS A 355 -5.37 2.20 -19.83
N ILE A 356 -4.30 1.63 -19.25
CA ILE A 356 -2.96 2.23 -19.26
C ILE A 356 -2.40 2.22 -20.70
N LEU A 357 -2.63 1.15 -21.45
CA LEU A 357 -2.22 1.06 -22.86
C LEU A 357 -2.87 2.12 -23.72
N SER A 358 -4.07 2.59 -23.38
CA SER A 358 -4.78 3.64 -24.14
C SER A 358 -4.21 5.04 -23.92
N VAL A 359 -3.57 5.32 -22.77
CA VAL A 359 -3.09 6.67 -22.43
C VAL A 359 -2.21 7.31 -23.50
N PRO A 360 -1.18 6.63 -24.06
CA PRO A 360 -0.36 7.19 -25.12
C PRO A 360 -1.14 7.64 -26.38
N PHE A 361 -2.25 6.97 -26.67
CA PHE A 361 -3.08 7.29 -27.85
C PHE A 361 -4.04 8.46 -27.61
N LEU A 362 -4.20 8.89 -26.37
CA LEU A 362 -5.04 10.04 -25.99
C LEU A 362 -4.30 11.37 -26.16
N GLY A 363 -2.99 11.35 -26.38
CA GLY A 363 -2.15 12.54 -26.53
C GLY A 363 -2.21 13.46 -25.31
N CYS A 364 -2.47 14.74 -25.55
CA CYS A 364 -2.51 15.77 -24.50
C CYS A 364 -3.91 16.01 -23.89
N ASP A 365 -4.89 15.17 -24.20
CA ASP A 365 -6.24 15.30 -23.62
C ASP A 365 -6.23 14.88 -22.15
N SER A 366 -6.06 15.86 -21.27
CA SER A 366 -5.96 15.64 -19.82
C SER A 366 -7.19 14.95 -19.23
N THR A 367 -8.39 15.30 -19.72
CA THR A 367 -9.64 14.72 -19.20
C THR A 367 -9.74 13.24 -19.52
N LYS A 368 -9.46 12.84 -20.77
CA LYS A 368 -9.50 11.43 -21.16
C LYS A 368 -8.40 10.62 -20.47
N ALA A 369 -7.19 11.18 -20.32
CA ALA A 369 -6.10 10.54 -19.61
C ALA A 369 -6.47 10.27 -18.14
N ILE A 370 -7.04 11.25 -17.42
CA ILE A 370 -7.48 11.09 -16.02
C ILE A 370 -8.59 10.05 -15.93
N ILE A 371 -9.57 10.07 -16.82
CA ILE A 371 -10.64 9.06 -16.85
C ILE A 371 -10.05 7.67 -17.04
N SER A 372 -9.15 7.49 -18.01
CA SER A 372 -8.53 6.20 -18.28
C SER A 372 -7.72 5.68 -17.08
N LEU A 373 -6.93 6.54 -16.44
CA LEU A 373 -6.15 6.18 -15.24
C LEU A 373 -7.05 5.89 -14.02
N THR A 374 -8.17 6.62 -13.88
CA THR A 374 -9.16 6.38 -12.82
C THR A 374 -9.85 5.04 -13.03
N LEU A 375 -10.22 4.70 -14.27
CA LEU A 375 -10.80 3.39 -14.62
C LEU A 375 -9.78 2.26 -14.41
N ALA A 376 -8.50 2.49 -14.76
CA ALA A 376 -7.44 1.53 -14.51
C ALA A 376 -7.36 1.16 -13.03
N MET A 377 -7.31 2.15 -12.15
CA MET A 377 -7.27 1.91 -10.70
C MET A 377 -8.60 1.35 -10.17
N GLY A 378 -9.72 1.74 -10.76
CA GLY A 378 -11.01 1.14 -10.45
C GLY A 378 -11.07 -0.36 -10.79
N CYS A 379 -10.58 -0.77 -11.94
CA CYS A 379 -10.51 -2.21 -12.26
C CYS A 379 -9.54 -2.96 -11.34
N PHE A 380 -8.46 -2.32 -10.93
CA PHE A 380 -7.41 -2.89 -10.09
C PHE A 380 -7.94 -3.42 -8.74
N GLY A 381 -8.92 -2.78 -8.10
CA GLY A 381 -9.50 -3.23 -6.83
C GLY A 381 -10.07 -4.66 -6.86
N PHE A 382 -10.39 -5.21 -8.05
CA PHE A 382 -10.86 -6.58 -8.21
C PHE A 382 -9.79 -7.64 -7.90
N CYS A 383 -8.49 -7.33 -8.02
CA CYS A 383 -7.41 -8.26 -7.66
C CYS A 383 -7.49 -8.69 -6.19
N THR A 384 -8.02 -7.85 -5.30
CA THR A 384 -8.17 -8.20 -3.87
C THR A 384 -9.04 -9.44 -3.67
N SER A 385 -10.08 -9.62 -4.48
CA SER A 385 -10.95 -10.80 -4.45
C SER A 385 -10.45 -11.95 -5.32
N GLY A 386 -9.47 -11.73 -6.18
CA GLY A 386 -8.77 -12.73 -6.97
C GLY A 386 -7.57 -13.32 -6.22
N ASP A 387 -6.42 -12.72 -6.39
CA ASP A 387 -5.11 -13.22 -5.94
C ASP A 387 -4.89 -13.18 -4.43
N ALA A 388 -5.42 -12.15 -3.75
CA ALA A 388 -5.26 -12.07 -2.30
C ALA A 388 -6.16 -13.07 -1.56
N ALA A 389 -7.36 -13.31 -2.08
CA ALA A 389 -8.31 -14.22 -1.46
C ALA A 389 -7.99 -15.70 -1.73
N ILE A 390 -7.40 -16.02 -2.89
CA ILE A 390 -7.07 -17.42 -3.26
C ILE A 390 -6.07 -18.07 -2.28
N VAL A 391 -5.21 -17.28 -1.65
CA VAL A 391 -4.23 -17.75 -0.65
C VAL A 391 -4.93 -18.40 0.55
N PHE A 392 -6.08 -17.87 0.96
CA PHE A 392 -6.88 -18.43 2.05
C PHE A 392 -7.63 -19.70 1.64
N ASP A 393 -7.96 -19.83 0.36
CA ASP A 393 -8.64 -21.01 -0.19
C ASP A 393 -7.67 -22.20 -0.31
N LEU A 394 -6.40 -21.94 -0.66
CA LEU A 394 -5.36 -22.96 -0.87
C LEU A 394 -4.94 -23.69 0.40
N ALA A 395 -4.74 -22.95 1.48
CA ALA A 395 -4.27 -23.50 2.75
C ALA A 395 -4.68 -22.57 3.91
N PRO A 396 -5.89 -22.70 4.45
CA PRO A 396 -6.39 -21.84 5.51
C PRO A 396 -5.46 -21.75 6.72
N ASP A 397 -4.88 -22.90 7.16
CA ASP A 397 -3.99 -22.98 8.32
C ASP A 397 -2.63 -22.30 8.07
N PHE A 398 -2.18 -22.19 6.83
CA PHE A 398 -0.92 -21.57 6.42
C PHE A 398 -1.11 -20.29 5.62
N ALA A 399 -2.32 -19.75 5.56
CA ALA A 399 -2.65 -18.58 4.75
C ALA A 399 -1.76 -17.37 5.08
N GLY A 400 -1.44 -17.14 6.35
CA GLY A 400 -0.54 -16.06 6.76
C GLY A 400 0.88 -16.20 6.20
N VAL A 401 1.42 -17.43 6.16
CA VAL A 401 2.74 -17.70 5.60
C VAL A 401 2.75 -17.50 4.09
N LEU A 402 1.74 -18.03 3.40
CA LEU A 402 1.61 -17.88 1.95
C LEU A 402 1.43 -16.41 1.56
N TYR A 403 0.58 -15.69 2.29
CA TYR A 403 0.39 -14.26 2.08
C TYR A 403 1.68 -13.47 2.32
N GLY A 404 2.42 -13.77 3.39
CA GLY A 404 3.70 -13.13 3.69
C GLY A 404 4.73 -13.31 2.57
N ILE A 405 4.89 -14.54 2.06
CA ILE A 405 5.79 -14.83 0.95
C ILE A 405 5.37 -14.06 -0.32
N THR A 406 4.12 -14.21 -0.72
CA THR A 406 3.64 -13.63 -1.98
C THR A 406 3.60 -12.10 -1.93
N SER A 407 3.22 -11.48 -0.81
CA SER A 407 3.19 -10.02 -0.64
C SER A 407 4.59 -9.43 -0.46
N GLY A 408 5.51 -10.16 0.20
CA GLY A 408 6.91 -9.78 0.27
C GLY A 408 7.54 -9.69 -1.12
N LEU A 409 7.35 -10.73 -1.96
CA LEU A 409 7.81 -10.73 -3.34
C LEU A 409 7.15 -9.62 -4.18
N ALA A 410 5.85 -9.36 -3.98
CA ALA A 410 5.12 -8.29 -4.65
C ALA A 410 5.62 -6.88 -4.31
N SER A 411 6.34 -6.72 -3.21
CA SER A 411 6.89 -5.42 -2.80
C SER A 411 8.24 -5.11 -3.45
N ILE A 412 8.92 -6.11 -4.03
CA ILE A 412 10.21 -5.95 -4.73
C ILE A 412 10.11 -4.96 -5.90
N PRO A 413 9.10 -4.99 -6.77
CA PRO A 413 8.91 -4.00 -7.82
C PRO A 413 8.84 -2.55 -7.30
N GLY A 414 8.47 -2.34 -6.04
CA GLY A 414 8.34 -1.03 -5.44
C GLY A 414 9.62 -0.18 -5.48
N PHE A 415 10.80 -0.80 -5.56
CA PHE A 415 12.05 -0.07 -5.76
C PHE A 415 12.61 -0.21 -7.19
N ILE A 416 12.33 -1.29 -7.89
CA ILE A 416 12.86 -1.53 -9.23
C ILE A 416 12.13 -0.65 -10.26
N THR A 417 10.79 -0.65 -10.25
CA THR A 417 10.01 -0.02 -11.33
C THR A 417 10.04 1.49 -11.34
N PRO A 418 10.01 2.22 -10.19
CA PRO A 418 10.17 3.67 -10.20
C PRO A 418 11.56 4.11 -10.72
N TYR A 419 12.60 3.32 -10.44
CA TYR A 419 13.94 3.58 -10.94
C TYR A 419 14.03 3.38 -12.45
N ILE A 420 13.54 2.25 -12.98
CA ILE A 420 13.53 1.99 -14.44
C ILE A 420 12.70 3.06 -15.17
N ALA A 421 11.51 3.39 -14.66
CA ALA A 421 10.70 4.45 -15.22
C ALA A 421 11.42 5.82 -15.17
N GLY A 422 12.21 6.06 -14.12
CA GLY A 422 13.07 7.24 -14.03
C GLY A 422 14.13 7.28 -15.12
N LEU A 423 14.85 6.18 -15.35
CA LEU A 423 15.86 6.07 -16.43
C LEU A 423 15.27 6.32 -17.83
N ILE A 424 14.04 5.85 -18.07
CA ILE A 424 13.34 6.11 -19.33
C ILE A 424 13.07 7.61 -19.47
N LEU A 425 12.55 8.24 -18.42
CA LEU A 425 12.15 9.65 -18.42
C LEU A 425 13.34 10.62 -18.35
N ASP A 426 14.49 10.21 -17.84
CA ASP A 426 15.70 11.07 -17.79
C ASP A 426 16.22 11.44 -19.18
N LYS A 427 15.79 10.75 -20.25
CA LYS A 427 16.14 11.09 -21.62
C LYS A 427 15.43 12.34 -22.11
N ASN A 428 14.14 12.47 -21.84
CA ASN A 428 13.31 13.65 -22.12
C ASN A 428 11.99 13.57 -21.33
N GLN A 429 11.88 14.37 -20.29
CA GLN A 429 10.70 14.36 -19.39
C GLN A 429 9.45 14.96 -20.03
N GLY A 430 9.62 15.88 -21.00
CA GLY A 430 8.53 16.54 -21.73
C GLY A 430 8.01 15.76 -22.93
N SER A 431 8.61 14.59 -23.25
CA SER A 431 8.24 13.80 -24.43
C SER A 431 7.12 12.80 -24.16
N LEU A 432 6.05 12.87 -24.93
CA LEU A 432 4.98 11.85 -24.98
C LEU A 432 5.52 10.45 -25.28
N LEU A 433 6.55 10.37 -26.11
CA LEU A 433 7.16 9.09 -26.47
C LEU A 433 7.79 8.39 -25.25
N GLN A 434 8.52 9.13 -24.39
CA GLN A 434 9.14 8.57 -23.21
C GLN A 434 8.09 8.12 -22.19
N TRP A 435 7.04 8.91 -21.99
CA TRP A 435 5.90 8.52 -21.15
C TRP A 435 5.16 7.31 -21.72
N SER A 436 5.04 7.21 -23.04
CA SER A 436 4.46 6.03 -23.70
C SER A 436 5.22 4.74 -23.34
N TYR A 437 6.55 4.75 -23.32
CA TYR A 437 7.34 3.61 -22.90
C TYR A 437 7.07 3.22 -21.45
N VAL A 438 6.90 4.17 -20.54
CA VAL A 438 6.54 3.89 -19.14
C VAL A 438 5.17 3.23 -19.06
N PHE A 439 4.18 3.72 -19.80
CA PHE A 439 2.83 3.14 -19.83
C PHE A 439 2.81 1.75 -20.49
N TYR A 440 3.55 1.56 -21.59
CA TYR A 440 3.69 0.24 -22.25
C TYR A 440 4.35 -0.79 -21.32
N MET A 441 5.38 -0.39 -20.58
CA MET A 441 6.02 -1.22 -19.57
C MET A 441 5.00 -1.64 -18.49
N GLY A 442 4.27 -0.71 -17.90
CA GLY A 442 3.26 -1.02 -16.88
C GLY A 442 2.16 -1.94 -17.41
N SER A 443 1.61 -1.63 -18.60
CA SER A 443 0.58 -2.43 -19.25
C SER A 443 1.04 -3.85 -19.55
N SER A 444 2.28 -4.04 -20.06
CA SER A 444 2.82 -5.36 -20.40
C SER A 444 2.91 -6.28 -19.18
N PHE A 445 3.31 -5.76 -18.00
CA PHE A 445 3.32 -6.55 -16.78
C PHE A 445 1.92 -6.99 -16.36
N TYR A 446 0.92 -6.13 -16.48
CA TYR A 446 -0.46 -6.52 -16.19
C TYR A 446 -0.97 -7.60 -17.13
N PHE A 447 -0.67 -7.54 -18.44
CA PHE A 447 -1.02 -8.59 -19.39
C PHE A 447 -0.36 -9.92 -19.04
N VAL A 448 0.95 -9.92 -18.77
CA VAL A 448 1.69 -11.13 -18.40
C VAL A 448 1.14 -11.75 -17.13
N GLY A 449 0.94 -10.95 -16.07
CA GLY A 449 0.39 -11.43 -14.81
C GLY A 449 -1.01 -12.02 -14.95
N GLY A 450 -1.88 -11.38 -15.74
CA GLY A 450 -3.24 -11.88 -16.02
C GLY A 450 -3.22 -13.22 -16.75
N ILE A 451 -2.38 -13.38 -17.78
CA ILE A 451 -2.23 -14.65 -18.49
C ILE A 451 -1.70 -15.75 -17.57
N VAL A 452 -0.65 -15.47 -16.80
CA VAL A 452 -0.07 -16.42 -15.85
C VAL A 452 -1.11 -16.91 -14.85
N PHE A 453 -1.95 -16.00 -14.33
CA PHE A 453 -2.99 -16.36 -13.37
C PHE A 453 -4.08 -17.21 -14.01
N ILE A 454 -4.59 -16.85 -15.18
CA ILE A 454 -5.62 -17.63 -15.88
C ILE A 454 -5.16 -19.05 -16.14
N VAL A 455 -3.91 -19.22 -16.62
CA VAL A 455 -3.39 -20.53 -16.99
C VAL A 455 -3.05 -21.39 -15.78
N GLY A 456 -2.46 -20.79 -14.72
CA GLY A 456 -1.83 -21.56 -13.66
C GLY A 456 -2.55 -21.56 -12.31
N ALA A 457 -3.47 -20.62 -12.05
CA ALA A 457 -4.11 -20.51 -10.74
C ALA A 457 -5.17 -21.60 -10.50
N SER A 458 -5.21 -22.12 -9.28
CA SER A 458 -6.23 -23.03 -8.75
C SER A 458 -6.57 -22.60 -7.32
N ALA A 459 -7.85 -22.61 -6.96
CA ALA A 459 -8.33 -22.36 -5.61
C ALA A 459 -8.63 -23.65 -4.83
N GLU A 460 -8.13 -24.79 -5.33
CA GLU A 460 -8.31 -26.08 -4.68
C GLU A 460 -7.40 -26.23 -3.47
N LEU A 461 -7.95 -26.80 -2.38
CA LEU A 461 -7.21 -27.06 -1.16
C LEU A 461 -6.02 -27.97 -1.45
N GLN A 462 -4.83 -27.53 -1.07
CA GLN A 462 -3.60 -28.28 -1.34
C GLN A 462 -3.47 -29.49 -0.41
N SER A 463 -3.01 -30.63 -0.97
CA SER A 463 -2.87 -31.89 -0.21
C SER A 463 -1.95 -31.78 1.03
N TRP A 464 -0.97 -30.88 0.97
CA TRP A 464 -0.06 -30.61 2.10
C TRP A 464 -0.67 -29.68 3.17
N ALA A 465 -1.79 -29.02 2.87
CA ALA A 465 -2.50 -28.16 3.83
C ALA A 465 -3.34 -28.96 4.82
N ILE A 466 -3.69 -30.20 4.48
CA ILE A 466 -4.44 -31.10 5.35
C ILE A 466 -3.42 -31.86 6.22
N GLN A 467 -3.13 -31.36 7.41
CA GLN A 467 -2.39 -32.16 8.41
C GLN A 467 -3.40 -33.06 9.13
N SER A 468 -3.31 -34.38 8.91
CA SER A 468 -3.99 -35.33 9.76
C SER A 468 -3.43 -35.19 11.18
N PRO A 469 -4.27 -35.25 12.24
CA PRO A 469 -3.76 -35.27 13.61
C PRO A 469 -2.78 -36.45 13.75
N ASN A 470 -1.61 -36.17 14.33
CA ASN A 470 -0.47 -37.08 14.46
C ASN A 470 -0.91 -38.49 14.85
N LYS A 471 -0.51 -39.48 14.04
CA LYS A 471 -0.55 -40.90 14.43
C LYS A 471 0.53 -41.27 15.46
N ASP A 472 1.36 -40.29 15.87
CA ASP A 472 2.54 -40.55 16.72
C ASP A 472 2.27 -40.39 18.25
N GLU A 473 1.01 -40.18 18.66
CA GLU A 473 0.64 -40.25 20.11
C GLU A 473 0.07 -41.60 20.54
N LYS A 474 0.33 -42.67 19.79
CA LYS A 474 0.06 -44.04 20.22
C LYS A 474 1.33 -44.87 20.12
N ASN A 475 2.30 -44.59 20.99
CA ASN A 475 3.27 -45.56 21.48
C ASN A 475 3.88 -45.03 22.78
#